data_93381ba74ff26c1ae5fff3ebe4c1638e
#
_entry.id   93381ba74ff26c1ae5fff3ebe4c1638e
#
_cell.length_a   1.000
_cell.length_b   1.000
_cell.length_c   1.000
_cell.angle_alpha   90.00
_cell.angle_beta   90.00
_cell.angle_gamma   90.00
#
_symmetry.space_group_name_H-M   'P 1'
#
loop_
_entity.id
_entity.type
_entity.pdbx_description
1 polymer ?
#
loop_
_entity_poly.entity_id
_entity_poly.type
_entity_poly.pdbx_seq_one_letter_code
_entity_poly.pdbx_strand_id
1 'polypeptide(L)'
;GIFSSIHEQSADINRGVDRSDRSEQGAGDQGMMFGYATNETENYMPLTVDLAHHLLYELASIRKEPSSPMPYLRPDAKSQVTIEHDDEGRPVRIDTIVISTQHDEFVQASDSFSEAEADRMMQERIHHDIATILIPRVKMLYKPEIAALFDEKVRLFVNPTGKFVIG
;
A
#
# COMPACT_ATOMS: atom_id res chain seq x y z
N GLY A 1 -1.60 4.96 -25.37
CA GLY A 1 -0.37 5.41 -26.03
C GLY A 1 0.77 5.64 -25.05
N ILE A 2 1.99 5.52 -25.53
CA ILE A 2 3.20 5.85 -24.76
C ILE A 2 3.87 7.01 -25.49
N PHE A 3 4.18 8.08 -24.75
CA PHE A 3 4.92 9.23 -25.25
C PHE A 3 6.23 9.35 -24.47
N SER A 4 7.33 9.66 -25.15
CA SER A 4 8.62 9.93 -24.54
C SER A 4 9.17 11.24 -25.07
N SER A 5 9.69 12.08 -24.17
CA SER A 5 10.40 13.32 -24.49
C SER A 5 11.90 13.25 -24.12
N ILE A 6 12.41 12.04 -23.92
CA ILE A 6 13.84 11.83 -23.67
C ILE A 6 14.59 12.10 -24.98
N HIS A 7 15.60 12.95 -24.91
CA HIS A 7 16.48 13.29 -26.02
C HIS A 7 17.94 13.30 -25.55
N GLU A 8 18.85 13.33 -26.50
CA GLU A 8 20.29 13.37 -26.21
C GLU A 8 20.69 14.70 -25.59
N GLN A 9 21.66 14.64 -24.68
CA GLN A 9 22.30 15.81 -24.11
C GLN A 9 23.13 16.56 -25.20
N SER A 10 23.23 17.88 -25.10
CA SER A 10 24.10 18.64 -25.98
C SER A 10 25.55 18.18 -25.86
N ALA A 11 26.29 18.12 -26.97
CA ALA A 11 27.66 17.63 -27.00
C ALA A 11 28.58 18.43 -26.07
N ASP A 12 28.36 19.73 -25.92
CA ASP A 12 29.19 20.59 -25.07
C ASP A 12 28.98 20.34 -23.58
N ILE A 13 27.74 20.12 -23.16
CA ILE A 13 27.43 19.74 -21.78
C ILE A 13 27.90 18.30 -21.50
N ASN A 14 27.72 17.40 -22.48
CA ASN A 14 28.08 15.99 -22.33
C ASN A 14 29.58 15.79 -22.08
N ARG A 15 30.44 16.67 -22.53
CA ARG A 15 31.89 16.64 -22.19
C ARG A 15 32.16 16.68 -20.67
N GLY A 16 31.28 17.34 -19.91
CA GLY A 16 31.36 17.40 -18.46
C GLY A 16 30.65 16.25 -17.74
N VAL A 17 29.75 15.57 -18.42
CA VAL A 17 28.88 14.53 -17.86
C VAL A 17 29.47 13.15 -18.08
N ASP A 18 29.79 12.81 -19.33
CA ASP A 18 30.22 11.46 -19.70
C ASP A 18 31.73 11.26 -19.45
N ARG A 19 32.06 10.25 -18.66
CA ARG A 19 33.42 9.90 -18.30
C ARG A 19 33.72 8.45 -18.63
N SER A 20 34.97 8.17 -18.98
CA SER A 20 35.44 6.80 -19.22
C SER A 20 35.34 5.92 -17.97
N ASP A 21 35.53 6.51 -16.79
CA ASP A 21 35.28 5.86 -15.50
C ASP A 21 33.91 6.29 -14.98
N ARG A 22 33.01 5.31 -14.76
CA ARG A 22 31.65 5.55 -14.26
C ARG A 22 31.62 6.12 -12.84
N SER A 23 32.67 5.91 -12.04
CA SER A 23 32.75 6.51 -10.69
C SER A 23 32.97 8.02 -10.73
N GLU A 24 33.44 8.55 -11.87
CA GLU A 24 33.69 9.97 -12.11
C GLU A 24 32.58 10.63 -12.95
N GLN A 25 31.46 9.93 -13.20
CA GLN A 25 30.34 10.45 -13.96
C GLN A 25 29.87 11.79 -13.38
N GLY A 26 29.78 12.81 -14.26
CA GLY A 26 29.31 14.13 -13.89
C GLY A 26 27.78 14.28 -14.01
N ALA A 27 27.29 15.45 -13.68
CA ALA A 27 25.87 15.83 -13.83
C ALA A 27 25.74 16.95 -14.86
N GLY A 28 24.65 16.89 -15.66
CA GLY A 28 24.36 17.87 -16.69
C GLY A 28 23.84 19.22 -16.15
N ASP A 29 23.45 19.25 -14.86
CA ASP A 29 22.97 20.45 -14.20
C ASP A 29 23.26 20.40 -12.69
N GLN A 30 23.10 21.54 -12.04
CA GLN A 30 23.12 21.65 -10.59
C GLN A 30 21.84 21.08 -9.99
N GLY A 31 21.92 20.56 -8.78
CA GLY A 31 20.77 20.06 -8.06
C GLY A 31 20.93 20.11 -6.56
N MET A 32 19.81 20.19 -5.85
CA MET A 32 19.73 20.00 -4.42
C MET A 32 18.84 18.81 -4.13
N MET A 33 19.33 17.87 -3.31
CA MET A 33 18.63 16.64 -3.01
C MET A 33 18.50 16.48 -1.51
N PHE A 34 17.35 15.94 -1.10
CA PHE A 34 17.07 15.60 0.29
C PHE A 34 16.90 14.09 0.40
N GLY A 35 17.44 13.52 1.45
CA GLY A 35 17.25 12.12 1.80
C GLY A 35 16.75 12.01 3.23
N TYR A 36 15.94 10.99 3.48
CA TYR A 36 15.47 10.64 4.81
C TYR A 36 15.53 9.13 4.99
N ALA A 37 15.98 8.69 6.15
CA ALA A 37 16.00 7.29 6.55
C ALA A 37 15.74 7.20 8.05
N THR A 38 15.08 6.12 8.48
CA THR A 38 14.78 5.82 9.88
C THR A 38 15.10 4.36 10.18
N ASN A 39 15.31 4.01 11.44
CA ASN A 39 15.55 2.63 11.88
C ASN A 39 14.27 1.93 12.37
N GLU A 40 13.10 2.46 12.06
CA GLU A 40 11.81 1.85 12.41
C GLU A 40 11.59 0.51 11.69
N THR A 41 12.14 0.36 10.48
CA THR A 41 12.05 -0.84 9.65
C THR A 41 13.43 -1.30 9.17
N GLU A 42 13.54 -2.55 8.73
CA GLU A 42 14.82 -3.12 8.26
C GLU A 42 15.32 -2.49 6.95
N ASN A 43 14.41 -1.95 6.16
CA ASN A 43 14.71 -1.27 4.88
C ASN A 43 14.90 0.24 5.03
N TYR A 44 15.01 0.74 6.27
CA TYR A 44 15.17 2.14 6.63
C TYR A 44 14.05 3.08 6.17
N MET A 45 12.88 2.54 5.90
CA MET A 45 11.67 3.29 5.57
C MET A 45 10.87 3.63 6.82
N PRO A 46 10.15 4.77 6.86
CA PRO A 46 9.17 5.03 7.91
C PRO A 46 8.13 3.92 7.99
N LEU A 47 7.81 3.45 9.18
CA LEU A 47 6.89 2.34 9.39
C LEU A 47 5.50 2.60 8.78
N THR A 48 5.02 3.85 8.77
CA THR A 48 3.75 4.23 8.15
C THR A 48 3.71 3.91 6.66
N VAL A 49 4.77 4.27 5.92
CA VAL A 49 4.87 4.02 4.47
C VAL A 49 5.08 2.54 4.20
N ASP A 50 5.99 1.92 4.95
CA ASP A 50 6.31 0.52 4.80
C ASP A 50 5.07 -0.37 5.04
N LEU A 51 4.34 -0.12 6.11
CA LEU A 51 3.12 -0.86 6.44
C LEU A 51 2.02 -0.64 5.39
N ALA A 52 1.83 0.61 4.93
CA ALA A 52 0.85 0.89 3.87
C ALA A 52 1.19 0.13 2.58
N HIS A 53 2.45 0.05 2.20
CA HIS A 53 2.90 -0.72 1.04
C HIS A 53 2.71 -2.22 1.23
N HIS A 54 3.07 -2.78 2.39
CA HIS A 54 2.90 -4.21 2.68
C HIS A 54 1.43 -4.64 2.68
N LEU A 55 0.52 -3.80 3.16
CA LEU A 55 -0.92 -4.07 3.06
C LEU A 55 -1.36 -4.27 1.62
N LEU A 56 -0.94 -3.40 0.69
CA LEU A 56 -1.31 -3.51 -0.72
C LEU A 56 -0.55 -4.63 -1.45
N TYR A 57 0.72 -4.84 -1.10
CA TYR A 57 1.51 -5.94 -1.67
C TYR A 57 0.89 -7.29 -1.32
N GLU A 58 0.55 -7.50 -0.05
CA GLU A 58 -0.08 -8.75 0.40
C GLU A 58 -1.50 -8.90 -0.16
N LEU A 59 -2.28 -7.83 -0.25
CA LEU A 59 -3.59 -7.84 -0.89
C LEU A 59 -3.50 -8.28 -2.36
N ALA A 60 -2.49 -7.78 -3.09
CA ALA A 60 -2.23 -8.19 -4.46
C ALA A 60 -1.75 -9.64 -4.56
N SER A 61 -0.97 -10.11 -3.60
CA SER A 61 -0.54 -11.51 -3.50
C SER A 61 -1.74 -12.43 -3.32
N ILE A 62 -2.61 -12.14 -2.36
CA ILE A 62 -3.86 -12.88 -2.13
C ILE A 62 -4.71 -12.94 -3.40
N ARG A 63 -4.89 -11.81 -4.09
CA ARG A 63 -5.67 -11.75 -5.34
C ARG A 63 -5.11 -12.66 -6.43
N LYS A 64 -3.78 -12.84 -6.49
CA LYS A 64 -3.09 -13.62 -7.52
C LYS A 64 -2.93 -15.10 -7.18
N GLU A 65 -3.31 -15.53 -6.00
CA GLU A 65 -3.27 -16.95 -5.64
C GLU A 65 -4.18 -17.78 -6.54
N PRO A 66 -3.76 -18.97 -7.02
CA PRO A 66 -4.60 -19.83 -7.87
C PRO A 66 -5.95 -20.20 -7.23
N SER A 67 -5.98 -20.32 -5.89
CA SER A 67 -7.18 -20.56 -5.09
C SER A 67 -7.32 -19.45 -4.06
N SER A 68 -7.47 -18.22 -4.55
CA SER A 68 -7.57 -17.05 -3.65
C SER A 68 -8.71 -17.20 -2.66
N PRO A 69 -8.46 -16.97 -1.36
CA PRO A 69 -9.52 -16.88 -0.36
C PRO A 69 -10.41 -15.64 -0.54
N MET A 70 -9.96 -14.67 -1.35
CA MET A 70 -10.68 -13.44 -1.68
C MET A 70 -10.79 -13.28 -3.22
N PRO A 71 -11.53 -14.17 -3.93
CA PRO A 71 -11.52 -14.23 -5.39
C PRO A 71 -12.18 -13.02 -6.06
N TYR A 72 -12.95 -12.25 -5.31
CA TYR A 72 -13.64 -11.04 -5.76
C TYR A 72 -12.73 -9.81 -5.87
N LEU A 73 -11.48 -9.86 -5.37
CA LEU A 73 -10.57 -8.71 -5.42
C LEU A 73 -10.19 -8.31 -6.85
N ARG A 74 -10.09 -6.99 -7.07
CA ARG A 74 -9.62 -6.39 -8.32
C ARG A 74 -8.39 -5.50 -8.07
N PRO A 75 -7.63 -5.12 -9.13
CA PRO A 75 -6.31 -4.53 -8.98
C PRO A 75 -6.25 -3.17 -8.29
N ASP A 76 -7.27 -2.32 -8.44
CA ASP A 76 -7.24 -0.97 -7.86
C ASP A 76 -7.45 -1.05 -6.35
N ALA A 77 -6.46 -0.58 -5.61
CA ALA A 77 -6.53 -0.53 -4.16
C ALA A 77 -5.68 0.61 -3.61
N LYS A 78 -6.10 1.14 -2.46
CA LYS A 78 -5.42 2.19 -1.71
C LYS A 78 -5.37 1.82 -0.24
N SER A 79 -4.30 2.22 0.44
CA SER A 79 -4.16 2.07 1.88
C SER A 79 -3.66 3.35 2.53
N GLN A 80 -4.07 3.55 3.77
CA GLN A 80 -3.58 4.61 4.63
C GLN A 80 -3.36 4.04 6.02
N VAL A 81 -2.26 4.42 6.66
CA VAL A 81 -1.92 4.00 8.03
C VAL A 81 -1.63 5.23 8.87
N THR A 82 -2.17 5.26 10.06
CA THR A 82 -1.88 6.27 11.09
C THR A 82 -1.21 5.57 12.27
N ILE A 83 -0.02 6.04 12.64
CA ILE A 83 0.78 5.51 13.75
C ILE A 83 1.02 6.63 14.75
N GLU A 84 0.82 6.33 16.01
CA GLU A 84 1.21 7.18 17.13
C GLU A 84 2.67 6.91 17.49
N HIS A 85 3.42 8.00 17.70
CA HIS A 85 4.81 7.97 18.14
C HIS A 85 4.92 8.64 19.50
N ASP A 86 5.90 8.21 20.29
CA ASP A 86 6.27 8.88 21.55
C ASP A 86 7.12 10.14 21.27
N ASP A 87 7.50 10.84 22.34
CA ASP A 87 8.30 12.06 22.27
C ASP A 87 9.72 11.81 21.73
N GLU A 88 10.20 10.57 21.76
CA GLU A 88 11.47 10.13 21.18
C GLU A 88 11.35 9.68 19.72
N GLY A 89 10.14 9.76 19.14
CA GLY A 89 9.85 9.39 17.75
C GLY A 89 9.75 7.88 17.50
N ARG A 90 9.54 7.07 18.55
CA ARG A 90 9.35 5.62 18.40
C ARG A 90 7.87 5.28 18.19
N PRO A 91 7.52 4.38 17.26
CA PRO A 91 6.16 3.95 17.05
C PRO A 91 5.63 3.18 18.28
N VAL A 92 4.53 3.62 18.85
CA VAL A 92 3.93 3.05 20.07
C VAL A 92 2.57 2.41 19.83
N ARG A 93 1.86 2.81 18.76
CA ARG A 93 0.53 2.26 18.46
C ARG A 93 0.16 2.51 17.00
N ILE A 94 -0.42 1.51 16.36
CA ILE A 94 -1.18 1.70 15.12
C ILE A 94 -2.57 2.19 15.50
N ASP A 95 -2.89 3.44 15.17
CA ASP A 95 -4.18 4.03 15.49
C ASP A 95 -5.26 3.63 14.50
N THR A 96 -4.95 3.76 13.19
CA THR A 96 -5.95 3.56 12.15
C THR A 96 -5.31 2.92 10.91
N ILE A 97 -6.02 1.96 10.33
CA ILE A 97 -5.76 1.40 9.00
C ILE A 97 -6.99 1.64 8.14
N VAL A 98 -6.81 2.26 6.97
CA VAL A 98 -7.85 2.41 5.95
C VAL A 98 -7.42 1.63 4.71
N ILE A 99 -8.31 0.80 4.19
CA ILE A 99 -8.11 0.05 2.94
C ILE A 99 -9.32 0.29 2.05
N SER A 100 -9.07 0.77 0.83
CA SER A 100 -10.08 0.80 -0.23
C SER A 100 -9.62 -0.14 -1.33
N THR A 101 -10.45 -1.12 -1.67
CA THR A 101 -10.14 -2.10 -2.71
C THR A 101 -11.31 -2.28 -3.67
N GLN A 102 -11.01 -2.25 -4.95
CA GLN A 102 -11.95 -2.63 -6.00
C GLN A 102 -12.28 -4.11 -5.89
N HIS A 103 -13.54 -4.44 -6.13
CA HIS A 103 -14.06 -5.81 -6.06
C HIS A 103 -15.12 -6.07 -7.11
N ASP A 104 -15.38 -7.33 -7.44
CA ASP A 104 -16.53 -7.73 -8.23
C ASP A 104 -17.83 -7.50 -7.48
N GLU A 105 -18.91 -7.42 -8.21
CA GLU A 105 -20.26 -7.51 -7.67
C GLU A 105 -20.61 -8.99 -7.45
N PHE A 106 -20.13 -9.57 -6.34
CA PHE A 106 -20.23 -11.00 -6.04
C PHE A 106 -21.49 -11.38 -5.25
N VAL A 107 -22.28 -10.39 -4.82
CA VAL A 107 -23.65 -10.56 -4.31
C VAL A 107 -24.56 -9.64 -5.12
N GLN A 108 -25.60 -10.19 -5.72
CA GLN A 108 -26.57 -9.44 -6.51
C GLN A 108 -27.92 -9.41 -5.80
N ALA A 109 -28.68 -8.34 -6.00
CA ALA A 109 -30.05 -8.25 -5.53
C ALA A 109 -30.91 -9.39 -6.12
N SER A 110 -31.90 -9.84 -5.37
CA SER A 110 -32.82 -10.90 -5.75
C SER A 110 -34.20 -10.64 -5.16
N ASP A 111 -35.14 -11.54 -5.39
CA ASP A 111 -36.48 -11.48 -4.75
C ASP A 111 -36.38 -11.57 -3.20
N SER A 112 -35.23 -12.06 -2.68
CA SER A 112 -35.02 -12.26 -1.24
C SER A 112 -34.37 -11.09 -0.54
N PHE A 113 -33.65 -10.21 -1.26
CA PHE A 113 -32.94 -9.05 -0.69
C PHE A 113 -32.70 -7.94 -1.72
N SER A 114 -32.76 -6.72 -1.23
CA SER A 114 -32.55 -5.49 -2.00
C SER A 114 -31.11 -5.27 -2.42
N GLU A 115 -30.88 -4.32 -3.34
CA GLU A 115 -29.53 -3.88 -3.72
C GLU A 115 -28.72 -3.36 -2.51
N ALA A 116 -29.35 -2.57 -1.63
CA ALA A 116 -28.70 -2.08 -0.42
C ALA A 116 -28.30 -3.21 0.54
N GLU A 117 -29.06 -4.28 0.61
CA GLU A 117 -28.69 -5.46 1.40
C GLU A 117 -27.56 -6.25 0.74
N ALA A 118 -27.57 -6.40 -0.58
CA ALA A 118 -26.48 -7.02 -1.32
C ALA A 118 -25.16 -6.25 -1.12
N ASP A 119 -25.20 -4.92 -1.23
CA ASP A 119 -24.04 -4.06 -1.00
C ASP A 119 -23.52 -4.19 0.44
N ARG A 120 -24.39 -4.21 1.43
CA ARG A 120 -24.03 -4.42 2.83
C ARG A 120 -23.37 -5.80 3.05
N MET A 121 -23.92 -6.87 2.47
CA MET A 121 -23.35 -8.22 2.57
C MET A 121 -21.95 -8.28 1.96
N MET A 122 -21.72 -7.65 0.80
CA MET A 122 -20.40 -7.56 0.20
C MET A 122 -19.44 -6.79 1.09
N GLN A 123 -19.87 -5.66 1.63
CA GLN A 123 -19.04 -4.81 2.52
C GLN A 123 -18.65 -5.54 3.79
N GLU A 124 -19.59 -6.21 4.44
CA GLU A 124 -19.33 -7.02 5.64
C GLU A 124 -18.36 -8.17 5.35
N ARG A 125 -18.50 -8.83 4.21
CA ARG A 125 -17.60 -9.91 3.79
C ARG A 125 -16.19 -9.38 3.52
N ILE A 126 -16.03 -8.31 2.77
CA ILE A 126 -14.72 -7.71 2.46
C ILE A 126 -14.04 -7.26 3.77
N HIS A 127 -14.78 -6.59 4.65
CA HIS A 127 -14.25 -6.18 5.96
C HIS A 127 -13.76 -7.37 6.79
N HIS A 128 -14.59 -8.42 6.87
CA HIS A 128 -14.25 -9.65 7.60
C HIS A 128 -12.96 -10.29 7.03
N ASP A 129 -12.89 -10.47 5.72
CA ASP A 129 -11.75 -11.15 5.08
C ASP A 129 -10.47 -10.30 5.20
N ILE A 130 -10.54 -8.97 5.12
CA ILE A 130 -9.40 -8.10 5.39
C ILE A 130 -8.93 -8.25 6.84
N ALA A 131 -9.84 -8.23 7.80
CA ALA A 131 -9.51 -8.36 9.22
C ALA A 131 -8.92 -9.74 9.57
N THR A 132 -9.41 -10.81 8.96
CA THR A 132 -9.08 -12.20 9.33
C THR A 132 -8.05 -12.87 8.43
N ILE A 133 -7.82 -12.36 7.22
CA ILE A 133 -6.88 -12.92 6.26
C ILE A 133 -5.72 -11.95 6.01
N LEU A 134 -6.00 -10.73 5.54
CA LEU A 134 -4.97 -9.79 5.15
C LEU A 134 -4.14 -9.30 6.36
N ILE A 135 -4.79 -8.77 7.38
CA ILE A 135 -4.09 -8.22 8.56
C ILE A 135 -3.18 -9.24 9.24
N PRO A 136 -3.62 -10.49 9.50
CA PRO A 136 -2.73 -11.51 10.06
C PRO A 136 -1.52 -11.83 9.18
N ARG A 137 -1.67 -11.89 7.84
CA ARG A 137 -0.55 -12.14 6.92
C ARG A 137 0.46 -11.00 6.96
N VAL A 138 -0.01 -9.75 6.92
CA VAL A 138 0.87 -8.57 7.02
C VAL A 138 1.58 -8.54 8.36
N LYS A 139 0.88 -8.83 9.46
CA LYS A 139 1.47 -8.89 10.81
C LYS A 139 2.64 -9.87 10.89
N MET A 140 2.60 -10.99 10.19
CA MET A 140 3.68 -11.99 10.15
C MET A 140 4.95 -11.53 9.42
N LEU A 141 4.88 -10.46 8.63
CA LEU A 141 6.04 -9.91 7.93
C LEU A 141 6.95 -9.07 8.84
N TYR A 142 6.49 -8.75 10.03
CA TYR A 142 7.19 -7.84 10.93
C TYR A 142 7.77 -8.56 12.14
N LYS A 143 8.80 -7.97 12.72
CA LYS A 143 9.37 -8.38 14.02
C LYS A 143 8.30 -8.30 15.13
N PRO A 144 8.46 -9.06 16.20
CA PRO A 144 7.48 -9.11 17.30
C PRO A 144 7.11 -7.74 17.88
N GLU A 145 8.06 -6.80 17.94
CA GLU A 145 7.86 -5.46 18.48
C GLU A 145 6.87 -4.66 17.62
N ILE A 146 7.01 -4.72 16.31
CA ILE A 146 6.09 -4.07 15.36
C ILE A 146 4.77 -4.84 15.26
N ALA A 147 4.84 -6.18 15.24
CA ALA A 147 3.64 -7.02 15.24
C ALA A 147 2.74 -6.77 16.47
N ALA A 148 3.33 -6.42 17.61
CA ALA A 148 2.57 -6.09 18.83
C ALA A 148 1.76 -4.79 18.72
N LEU A 149 2.11 -3.88 17.78
CA LEU A 149 1.36 -2.65 17.54
C LEU A 149 -0.01 -2.89 16.88
N PHE A 150 -0.22 -4.10 16.32
CA PHE A 150 -1.53 -4.54 15.80
C PHE A 150 -2.38 -5.10 16.94
N ASP A 151 -2.85 -4.24 17.80
CA ASP A 151 -3.71 -4.60 18.92
C ASP A 151 -5.22 -4.47 18.57
N GLU A 152 -6.06 -4.81 19.53
CA GLU A 152 -7.53 -4.75 19.39
C GLU A 152 -8.11 -3.33 19.30
N LYS A 153 -7.29 -2.30 19.55
CA LYS A 153 -7.70 -0.89 19.51
C LYS A 153 -7.48 -0.27 18.13
N VAL A 154 -6.84 -1.00 17.21
CA VAL A 154 -6.66 -0.53 15.83
C VAL A 154 -8.02 -0.34 15.17
N ARG A 155 -8.30 0.87 14.71
CA ARG A 155 -9.50 1.17 13.92
C ARG A 155 -9.29 0.76 12.48
N LEU A 156 -10.03 -0.23 12.01
CA LEU A 156 -9.98 -0.70 10.64
C LEU A 156 -11.18 -0.16 9.84
N PHE A 157 -10.91 0.60 8.80
CA PHE A 157 -11.90 1.08 7.83
C PHE A 157 -11.65 0.42 6.48
N VAL A 158 -12.69 -0.21 5.94
CA VAL A 158 -12.64 -0.90 4.65
C VAL A 158 -13.71 -0.33 3.75
N ASN A 159 -13.33 0.13 2.55
CA ASN A 159 -14.24 0.77 1.58
C ASN A 159 -15.18 1.77 2.26
N PRO A 160 -14.67 2.81 2.96
CA PRO A 160 -15.51 3.68 3.80
C PRO A 160 -16.57 4.46 3.03
N THR A 161 -16.47 4.54 1.70
CA THR A 161 -17.46 5.17 0.82
C THR A 161 -18.50 4.17 0.29
N GLY A 162 -18.42 2.89 0.66
CA GLY A 162 -19.31 1.82 0.22
C GLY A 162 -18.74 0.98 -0.93
N LYS A 163 -19.63 0.41 -1.75
CA LYS A 163 -19.31 -0.45 -2.89
C LYS A 163 -18.30 0.20 -3.85
N PHE A 164 -17.27 -0.56 -4.25
CA PHE A 164 -16.21 -0.12 -5.14
C PHE A 164 -16.00 -1.14 -6.27
N VAL A 165 -16.93 -1.17 -7.22
CA VAL A 165 -16.90 -2.06 -8.40
C VAL A 165 -16.27 -1.36 -9.61
N ILE A 166 -16.56 -0.06 -9.77
CA ILE A 166 -16.00 0.75 -10.86
C ILE A 166 -14.85 1.59 -10.32
N GLY A 167 -13.64 1.36 -10.86
CA GLY A 167 -12.41 2.08 -10.51
C GLY A 167 -12.06 3.18 -11.49
#